data_60c4e79eb7e67ebda6e9751422bedcfd
#
_entry.id   60c4e79eb7e67ebda6e9751422bedcfd
#
_cell.length_a   1.000
_cell.length_b   1.000
_cell.length_c   1.000
_cell.angle_alpha   90.00
_cell.angle_beta   90.00
_cell.angle_gamma   90.00
#
_symmetry.space_group_name_H-M   'P 1'
#
loop_
_entity.id
_entity.type
_entity.pdbx_description
1 polymer ?
#
loop_
_entity_poly.entity_id
_entity_poly.type
_entity_poly.pdbx_seq_one_letter_code
_entity_poly.pdbx_strand_id
1 'polypeptide(L)'
;AVQATFFWSPLGVVLNGVVIGLITALIALGMLLIYRAGRVLNFAQGELGFIPAVLAVMLIVESELPWAIGLVVGLTASLLLGGAAEFLVIRRFFRAPRLVLTVATLGLAQVLGFLALMMPRWWDSRVASQRIDVPLDAVWDVGPIRLGADHLLVLIAAPLLLAGVGALLRWTGLGVAIRATAERPDRAASLGIPVRSIQTVVWAVAGALAFMALFLRAGVLGLPVGGRLGFGLLLRALAALMIGRLNHLPTVLASSVALGILHQGVNWNQDSPLVGDAVIALVIVLALLVRRSRSDRGELELGVFQAVGEIRRLPVELAGLIQLRLLRWGAVAAIGAFLLWMPHWLGTENLLRFSYLHLVVMVVVSLVVLTGWAGQLSLGQWAFVAIGAVVGAKLTQELGADLLLATLGAGMAGAVASLAVGLPALRLRGMYLAVTSLAFVVAVTTYLLNPRFFDWLPQGRVQRNPLLGRIDWSSSFAMYHVSLVALLVTFVAVTGIRNSRTGRVLIALRENEVAAQAFSINPTRAKLTAFAISGFFASCAGALIVHHQQALVIDDAIRTSIGLFVAG
;
A
#
# COMPACT_ATOMS: atom_id res chain seq x y z
N ALA A 1 -27.53 17.23 17.83
CA ALA A 1 -27.92 16.55 16.56
C ALA A 1 -26.72 15.74 15.98
N VAL A 2 -25.53 16.32 15.81
CA VAL A 2 -24.37 15.61 15.26
C VAL A 2 -23.92 14.42 16.13
N GLN A 3 -24.00 14.51 17.47
CA GLN A 3 -23.71 13.39 18.37
C GLN A 3 -24.72 12.24 18.23
N ALA A 4 -26.01 12.55 18.02
CA ALA A 4 -27.04 11.53 17.91
C ALA A 4 -26.98 10.74 16.58
N THR A 5 -26.54 11.37 15.49
CA THR A 5 -26.49 10.74 14.16
C THR A 5 -25.24 9.89 13.91
N PHE A 6 -24.11 10.16 14.59
CA PHE A 6 -22.86 9.45 14.35
C PHE A 6 -22.50 8.39 15.40
N PHE A 7 -23.07 8.44 16.60
CA PHE A 7 -22.60 7.62 17.73
C PHE A 7 -23.67 6.71 18.36
N TRP A 8 -24.91 6.74 17.89
CA TRP A 8 -25.92 5.82 18.42
C TRP A 8 -25.80 4.46 17.72
N SER A 9 -25.13 3.52 18.38
CA SER A 9 -24.98 2.16 17.88
C SER A 9 -25.64 1.19 18.84
N PRO A 10 -26.60 0.35 18.38
CA PRO A 10 -27.17 -0.73 19.17
C PRO A 10 -26.09 -1.68 19.69
N LEU A 11 -26.34 -2.34 20.82
CA LEU A 11 -25.37 -3.26 21.45
C LEU A 11 -24.87 -4.34 20.46
N GLY A 12 -25.74 -4.86 19.60
CA GLY A 12 -25.36 -5.84 18.56
C GLY A 12 -24.33 -5.29 17.57
N VAL A 13 -24.44 -4.00 17.18
CA VAL A 13 -23.45 -3.33 16.30
C VAL A 13 -22.09 -3.21 16.99
N VAL A 14 -22.09 -2.86 18.28
CA VAL A 14 -20.86 -2.76 19.08
C VAL A 14 -20.20 -4.14 19.21
N LEU A 15 -20.96 -5.20 19.50
CA LEU A 15 -20.45 -6.57 19.58
C LEU A 15 -19.88 -7.04 18.24
N ASN A 16 -20.58 -6.77 17.13
CA ASN A 16 -20.03 -7.07 15.79
C ASN A 16 -18.74 -6.27 15.52
N GLY A 17 -18.68 -5.01 15.97
CA GLY A 17 -17.47 -4.20 15.93
C GLY A 17 -16.30 -4.79 16.73
N VAL A 18 -16.58 -5.37 17.91
CA VAL A 18 -15.58 -6.10 18.71
C VAL A 18 -15.06 -7.33 17.94
N VAL A 19 -15.96 -8.11 17.33
CA VAL A 19 -15.59 -9.29 16.52
C VAL A 19 -14.66 -8.90 15.37
N ILE A 20 -15.02 -7.89 14.59
CA ILE A 20 -14.17 -7.39 13.49
C ILE A 20 -12.85 -6.81 14.01
N GLY A 21 -12.89 -6.13 15.15
CA GLY A 21 -11.71 -5.60 15.83
C GLY A 21 -10.75 -6.70 16.28
N LEU A 22 -11.25 -7.83 16.80
CA LEU A 22 -10.46 -8.99 17.19
C LEU A 22 -9.81 -9.69 15.99
N ILE A 23 -10.54 -9.83 14.88
CA ILE A 23 -9.99 -10.33 13.60
C ILE A 23 -8.84 -9.43 13.14
N THR A 24 -9.05 -8.11 13.19
CA THR A 24 -8.01 -7.12 12.85
C THR A 24 -6.81 -7.23 13.79
N ALA A 25 -7.03 -7.48 15.08
CA ALA A 25 -5.98 -7.63 16.09
C ALA A 25 -5.06 -8.82 15.81
N LEU A 26 -5.58 -9.94 15.28
CA LEU A 26 -4.77 -11.10 14.91
C LEU A 26 -3.80 -10.75 13.76
N ILE A 27 -4.26 -10.03 12.74
CA ILE A 27 -3.41 -9.56 11.64
C ILE A 27 -2.37 -8.55 12.18
N ALA A 28 -2.80 -7.60 12.99
CA ALA A 28 -1.93 -6.61 13.59
C ALA A 28 -0.85 -7.25 14.50
N LEU A 29 -1.20 -8.30 15.23
CA LEU A 29 -0.25 -9.06 16.05
C LEU A 29 0.80 -9.77 15.18
N GLY A 30 0.39 -10.41 14.08
CA GLY A 30 1.33 -11.02 13.12
C GLY A 30 2.31 -10.00 12.56
N MET A 31 1.82 -8.82 12.15
CA MET A 31 2.67 -7.71 11.70
C MET A 31 3.60 -7.19 12.81
N LEU A 32 3.11 -7.10 14.04
CA LEU A 32 3.89 -6.68 15.21
C LEU A 32 5.05 -7.64 15.49
N LEU A 33 4.82 -8.96 15.37
CA LEU A 33 5.85 -9.99 15.56
C LEU A 33 6.97 -9.84 14.53
N ILE A 34 6.62 -9.73 13.25
CA ILE A 34 7.61 -9.53 12.17
C ILE A 34 8.36 -8.21 12.38
N TYR A 35 7.64 -7.12 12.73
CA TYR A 35 8.28 -5.84 13.00
C TYR A 35 9.24 -5.90 14.19
N ARG A 36 8.88 -6.59 15.26
CA ARG A 36 9.78 -6.77 16.40
C ARG A 36 11.01 -7.58 16.04
N ALA A 37 10.88 -8.65 15.26
CA ALA A 37 12.01 -9.51 14.89
C ALA A 37 12.95 -8.88 13.85
N GLY A 38 12.41 -8.15 12.86
CA GLY A 38 13.16 -7.66 11.70
C GLY A 38 13.16 -6.15 11.51
N ARG A 39 12.41 -5.39 12.33
CA ARG A 39 12.18 -3.94 12.17
C ARG A 39 11.65 -3.54 10.78
N VAL A 40 10.92 -4.44 10.12
CA VAL A 40 10.33 -4.26 8.80
C VAL A 40 8.81 -4.41 8.90
N LEU A 41 8.06 -3.53 8.23
CA LEU A 41 6.62 -3.71 8.07
C LEU A 41 6.36 -4.70 6.95
N ASN A 42 5.61 -5.75 7.26
CA ASN A 42 5.19 -6.74 6.28
C ASN A 42 3.86 -6.34 5.64
N PHE A 43 3.91 -5.81 4.42
CA PHE A 43 2.70 -5.48 3.67
C PHE A 43 2.04 -6.71 3.03
N ALA A 44 2.75 -7.85 2.95
CA ALA A 44 2.17 -9.12 2.51
C ALA A 44 1.41 -9.86 3.61
N GLN A 45 1.24 -9.27 4.79
CA GLN A 45 0.64 -9.96 5.94
C GLN A 45 -0.77 -10.49 5.66
N GLY A 46 -1.60 -9.70 4.96
CA GLY A 46 -2.93 -10.13 4.56
C GLY A 46 -2.87 -11.32 3.60
N GLU A 47 -2.03 -11.22 2.58
CA GLU A 47 -1.94 -12.22 1.52
C GLU A 47 -1.28 -13.53 1.99
N LEU A 48 -0.39 -13.48 2.97
CA LEU A 48 0.17 -14.69 3.62
C LEU A 48 -0.92 -15.56 4.27
N GLY A 49 -1.96 -14.95 4.81
CA GLY A 49 -3.10 -15.66 5.36
C GLY A 49 -4.17 -15.99 4.31
N PHE A 50 -4.24 -15.21 3.22
CA PHE A 50 -5.32 -15.30 2.25
C PHE A 50 -5.25 -16.57 1.41
N ILE A 51 -4.07 -16.94 0.89
CA ILE A 51 -3.89 -18.17 0.13
C ILE A 51 -4.32 -19.41 0.94
N PRO A 52 -3.80 -19.64 2.18
CA PRO A 52 -4.24 -20.76 2.99
C PRO A 52 -5.72 -20.70 3.38
N ALA A 53 -6.28 -19.48 3.55
CA ALA A 53 -7.70 -19.32 3.84
C ALA A 53 -8.58 -19.69 2.63
N VAL A 54 -8.20 -19.27 1.42
CA VAL A 54 -8.88 -19.70 0.19
C VAL A 54 -8.80 -21.21 0.04
N LEU A 55 -7.62 -21.82 0.25
CA LEU A 55 -7.45 -23.27 0.21
C LEU A 55 -8.40 -23.97 1.19
N ALA A 56 -8.43 -23.54 2.46
CA ALA A 56 -9.30 -24.14 3.46
C ALA A 56 -10.79 -24.01 3.11
N VAL A 57 -11.20 -22.81 2.63
CA VAL A 57 -12.59 -22.57 2.19
C VAL A 57 -12.97 -23.47 1.02
N MET A 58 -12.11 -23.60 0.00
CA MET A 58 -12.36 -24.45 -1.15
C MET A 58 -12.46 -25.92 -0.76
N LEU A 59 -11.61 -26.39 0.16
CA LEU A 59 -11.67 -27.77 0.67
C LEU A 59 -12.97 -28.04 1.45
N ILE A 60 -13.46 -27.08 2.22
CA ILE A 60 -14.70 -27.25 3.00
C ILE A 60 -15.93 -27.17 2.09
N VAL A 61 -15.98 -26.15 1.20
CA VAL A 61 -17.21 -25.85 0.43
C VAL A 61 -17.31 -26.66 -0.85
N GLU A 62 -16.22 -26.77 -1.63
CA GLU A 62 -16.24 -27.45 -2.94
C GLU A 62 -15.89 -28.94 -2.82
N SER A 63 -15.02 -29.30 -1.88
CA SER A 63 -14.63 -30.71 -1.67
C SER A 63 -15.38 -31.36 -0.52
N GLU A 64 -16.34 -30.65 0.09
CA GLU A 64 -17.22 -31.12 1.17
C GLU A 64 -16.46 -31.75 2.37
N LEU A 65 -15.20 -31.32 2.61
CA LEU A 65 -14.41 -31.84 3.70
C LEU A 65 -14.86 -31.25 5.04
N PRO A 66 -14.74 -32.01 6.14
CA PRO A 66 -15.06 -31.52 7.47
C PRO A 66 -14.30 -30.23 7.83
N TRP A 67 -14.98 -29.30 8.49
CA TRP A 67 -14.43 -28.01 8.90
C TRP A 67 -13.06 -28.11 9.61
N ALA A 68 -12.88 -29.12 10.46
CA ALA A 68 -11.64 -29.36 11.19
C ALA A 68 -10.47 -29.71 10.24
N ILE A 69 -10.72 -30.45 9.16
CA ILE A 69 -9.70 -30.79 8.16
C ILE A 69 -9.27 -29.53 7.41
N GLY A 70 -10.22 -28.72 6.96
CA GLY A 70 -9.91 -27.43 6.34
C GLY A 70 -9.08 -26.51 7.24
N LEU A 71 -9.42 -26.44 8.52
CA LEU A 71 -8.65 -25.69 9.52
C LEU A 71 -7.20 -26.21 9.65
N VAL A 72 -7.00 -27.52 9.81
CA VAL A 72 -5.66 -28.12 9.98
C VAL A 72 -4.81 -27.97 8.71
N VAL A 73 -5.40 -28.22 7.54
CA VAL A 73 -4.69 -28.07 6.25
C VAL A 73 -4.33 -26.59 6.03
N GLY A 74 -5.28 -25.67 6.26
CA GLY A 74 -5.02 -24.24 6.10
C GLY A 74 -3.95 -23.73 7.10
N LEU A 75 -3.97 -24.21 8.34
CA LEU A 75 -2.98 -23.83 9.35
C LEU A 75 -1.58 -24.33 8.97
N THR A 76 -1.46 -25.59 8.55
CA THR A 76 -0.17 -26.15 8.10
C THR A 76 0.34 -25.44 6.85
N ALA A 77 -0.54 -25.21 5.89
CA ALA A 77 -0.19 -24.44 4.68
C ALA A 77 0.30 -23.03 5.01
N SER A 78 -0.32 -22.35 5.99
CA SER A 78 0.07 -21.01 6.39
C SER A 78 1.41 -20.94 7.11
N LEU A 79 1.71 -21.92 7.96
CA LEU A 79 3.02 -22.08 8.61
C LEU A 79 4.13 -22.28 7.57
N LEU A 80 3.88 -23.17 6.60
CA LEU A 80 4.82 -23.44 5.51
C LEU A 80 5.02 -22.23 4.61
N LEU A 81 3.92 -21.55 4.20
CA LEU A 81 3.99 -20.39 3.34
C LEU A 81 4.70 -19.21 4.01
N GLY A 82 4.42 -18.95 5.29
CA GLY A 82 5.10 -17.92 6.06
C GLY A 82 6.60 -18.19 6.20
N GLY A 83 6.98 -19.43 6.52
CA GLY A 83 8.38 -19.85 6.56
C GLY A 83 9.07 -19.79 5.19
N ALA A 84 8.39 -20.23 4.14
CA ALA A 84 8.89 -20.17 2.76
C ALA A 84 9.07 -18.73 2.28
N ALA A 85 8.16 -17.84 2.59
CA ALA A 85 8.26 -16.42 2.24
C ALA A 85 9.52 -15.77 2.85
N GLU A 86 9.81 -16.07 4.12
CA GLU A 86 11.08 -15.63 4.74
C GLU A 86 12.28 -16.29 4.08
N PHE A 87 12.28 -17.61 3.94
CA PHE A 87 13.43 -18.36 3.46
C PHE A 87 13.80 -18.05 2.01
N LEU A 88 12.80 -17.98 1.10
CA LEU A 88 13.02 -17.81 -0.34
C LEU A 88 13.21 -16.35 -0.73
N VAL A 89 12.49 -15.43 -0.07
CA VAL A 89 12.44 -14.02 -0.47
C VAL A 89 13.18 -13.14 0.53
N ILE A 90 12.69 -13.02 1.76
CA ILE A 90 13.13 -12.00 2.70
C ILE A 90 14.58 -12.21 3.14
N ARG A 91 14.98 -13.44 3.36
CA ARG A 91 16.35 -13.79 3.78
C ARG A 91 17.43 -13.29 2.81
N ARG A 92 17.12 -13.20 1.51
CA ARG A 92 18.04 -12.70 0.50
C ARG A 92 18.34 -11.20 0.66
N PHE A 93 17.40 -10.47 1.24
CA PHE A 93 17.51 -9.02 1.47
C PHE A 93 17.93 -8.66 2.90
N PHE A 94 18.37 -9.64 3.71
CA PHE A 94 18.68 -9.43 5.14
C PHE A 94 19.71 -8.31 5.40
N ARG A 95 20.66 -8.12 4.49
CA ARG A 95 21.66 -7.04 4.56
C ARG A 95 21.27 -5.79 3.77
N ALA A 96 20.13 -5.82 3.09
CA ALA A 96 19.65 -4.68 2.33
C ALA A 96 19.07 -3.60 3.25
N PRO A 97 19.02 -2.34 2.80
CA PRO A 97 18.32 -1.28 3.50
C PRO A 97 16.87 -1.66 3.78
N ARG A 98 16.31 -1.19 4.89
CA ARG A 98 14.93 -1.52 5.32
C ARG A 98 13.87 -1.16 4.27
N LEU A 99 14.14 -0.12 3.47
CA LEU A 99 13.28 0.26 2.35
C LEU A 99 13.16 -0.89 1.35
N VAL A 100 14.26 -1.50 0.96
CA VAL A 100 14.27 -2.62 -0.01
C VAL A 100 13.48 -3.81 0.53
N LEU A 101 13.61 -4.11 1.82
CA LEU A 101 12.80 -5.15 2.48
C LEU A 101 11.31 -4.83 2.45
N THR A 102 10.93 -3.57 2.70
CA THR A 102 9.54 -3.12 2.62
C THR A 102 8.98 -3.29 1.20
N VAL A 103 9.76 -2.88 0.18
CA VAL A 103 9.41 -3.08 -1.23
C VAL A 103 9.31 -4.57 -1.59
N ALA A 104 10.22 -5.40 -1.08
CA ALA A 104 10.16 -6.85 -1.29
C ALA A 104 8.87 -7.47 -0.70
N THR A 105 8.39 -7.00 0.46
CA THR A 105 7.10 -7.46 1.01
C THR A 105 5.90 -7.00 0.19
N LEU A 106 5.96 -5.81 -0.43
CA LEU A 106 4.93 -5.35 -1.36
C LEU A 106 4.92 -6.19 -2.65
N GLY A 107 6.09 -6.49 -3.22
CA GLY A 107 6.21 -7.40 -4.35
C GLY A 107 5.69 -8.79 -4.03
N LEU A 108 6.04 -9.31 -2.86
CA LEU A 108 5.52 -10.59 -2.37
C LEU A 108 3.99 -10.57 -2.24
N ALA A 109 3.40 -9.48 -1.74
CA ALA A 109 1.94 -9.32 -1.65
C ALA A 109 1.27 -9.41 -3.04
N GLN A 110 1.87 -8.80 -4.06
CA GLN A 110 1.33 -8.86 -5.43
C GLN A 110 1.37 -10.28 -6.00
N VAL A 111 2.49 -11.00 -5.81
CA VAL A 111 2.65 -12.38 -6.27
C VAL A 111 1.65 -13.30 -5.55
N LEU A 112 1.57 -13.20 -4.22
CA LEU A 112 0.64 -14.00 -3.43
C LEU A 112 -0.83 -13.68 -3.78
N GLY A 113 -1.16 -12.40 -3.93
CA GLY A 113 -2.51 -11.97 -4.33
C GLY A 113 -2.89 -12.49 -5.71
N PHE A 114 -1.95 -12.51 -6.67
CA PHE A 114 -2.18 -13.13 -7.98
C PHE A 114 -2.41 -14.65 -7.88
N LEU A 115 -1.59 -15.35 -7.09
CA LEU A 115 -1.76 -16.79 -6.88
C LEU A 115 -3.12 -17.10 -6.24
N ALA A 116 -3.54 -16.32 -5.25
CA ALA A 116 -4.86 -16.47 -4.63
C ALA A 116 -6.02 -16.29 -5.62
N LEU A 117 -5.88 -15.38 -6.60
CA LEU A 117 -6.87 -15.18 -7.68
C LEU A 117 -6.95 -16.38 -8.65
N MET A 118 -5.84 -17.10 -8.83
CA MET A 118 -5.79 -18.26 -9.74
C MET A 118 -6.31 -19.55 -9.08
N MET A 119 -6.25 -19.64 -7.74
CA MET A 119 -6.61 -20.86 -7.01
C MET A 119 -8.01 -21.41 -7.30
N PRO A 120 -9.10 -20.60 -7.33
CA PRO A 120 -10.45 -21.11 -7.58
C PRO A 120 -10.59 -21.86 -8.92
N ARG A 121 -9.75 -21.55 -9.91
CA ARG A 121 -9.74 -22.20 -11.21
C ARG A 121 -9.38 -23.69 -11.12
N TRP A 122 -8.68 -24.11 -10.06
CA TRP A 122 -8.33 -25.51 -9.84
C TRP A 122 -9.53 -26.38 -9.47
N TRP A 123 -10.61 -25.72 -9.02
CA TRP A 123 -11.91 -26.36 -8.69
C TRP A 123 -13.02 -25.96 -9.67
N ASP A 124 -12.69 -25.34 -10.81
CA ASP A 124 -13.67 -24.75 -11.74
C ASP A 124 -14.73 -23.86 -11.07
N SER A 125 -14.42 -23.35 -9.87
CA SER A 125 -15.31 -22.53 -9.09
C SER A 125 -15.38 -21.11 -9.63
N ARG A 126 -16.62 -20.59 -9.78
CA ARG A 126 -16.90 -19.22 -10.22
C ARG A 126 -17.44 -18.33 -9.08
N VAL A 127 -17.43 -18.83 -7.86
CA VAL A 127 -18.09 -18.14 -6.75
C VAL A 127 -17.25 -16.98 -6.26
N ALA A 128 -17.85 -15.80 -6.25
CA ALA A 128 -17.15 -14.56 -5.90
C ALA A 128 -16.92 -14.37 -4.39
N SER A 129 -17.71 -15.02 -3.55
CA SER A 129 -17.57 -14.96 -2.09
C SER A 129 -18.14 -16.23 -1.46
N GLN A 130 -17.39 -16.85 -0.58
CA GLN A 130 -17.78 -18.06 0.13
C GLN A 130 -17.84 -17.78 1.64
N ARG A 131 -18.89 -18.27 2.26
CA ARG A 131 -19.04 -18.31 3.71
C ARG A 131 -18.91 -19.75 4.18
N ILE A 132 -18.23 -19.96 5.30
CA ILE A 132 -18.08 -21.28 5.91
C ILE A 132 -19.05 -21.36 7.07
N ASP A 133 -19.90 -22.37 7.07
CA ASP A 133 -20.73 -22.64 8.22
C ASP A 133 -19.93 -23.34 9.32
N VAL A 134 -20.02 -22.79 10.51
CA VAL A 134 -19.37 -23.39 11.70
C VAL A 134 -20.25 -24.57 12.16
N PRO A 135 -19.66 -25.71 12.57
CA PRO A 135 -20.44 -26.89 12.96
C PRO A 135 -21.14 -26.73 14.32
N LEU A 136 -21.74 -25.58 14.57
CA LEU A 136 -22.48 -25.22 15.79
C LEU A 136 -23.67 -24.36 15.38
N ASP A 137 -24.89 -24.87 15.60
CA ASP A 137 -26.11 -24.14 15.33
C ASP A 137 -26.55 -23.35 16.56
N ALA A 138 -26.00 -22.15 16.71
CA ALA A 138 -26.43 -21.23 17.76
C ALA A 138 -26.58 -19.83 17.19
N VAL A 139 -27.74 -19.24 17.37
CA VAL A 139 -28.07 -17.89 16.91
C VAL A 139 -28.72 -17.12 18.07
N TRP A 140 -28.24 -15.92 18.31
CA TRP A 140 -28.77 -14.99 19.30
C TRP A 140 -29.16 -13.67 18.63
N ASP A 141 -30.33 -13.20 18.87
CA ASP A 141 -30.75 -11.89 18.43
C ASP A 141 -30.39 -10.84 19.49
N VAL A 142 -29.43 -9.96 19.15
CA VAL A 142 -29.02 -8.86 20.03
C VAL A 142 -29.42 -7.54 19.39
N GLY A 143 -30.65 -7.10 19.68
CA GLY A 143 -31.26 -5.95 19.02
C GLY A 143 -31.48 -6.21 17.52
N PRO A 144 -30.99 -5.33 16.63
CA PRO A 144 -31.21 -5.46 15.19
C PRO A 144 -30.23 -6.44 14.51
N ILE A 145 -29.27 -7.02 15.23
CA ILE A 145 -28.22 -7.89 14.68
C ILE A 145 -28.35 -9.31 15.20
N ARG A 146 -28.27 -10.26 14.25
CA ARG A 146 -28.17 -11.68 14.55
C ARG A 146 -26.70 -12.06 14.71
N LEU A 147 -26.34 -12.56 15.88
CA LEU A 147 -25.01 -13.09 16.19
C LEU A 147 -25.09 -14.61 16.13
N GLY A 148 -24.37 -15.22 15.20
CA GLY A 148 -24.27 -16.67 15.05
C GLY A 148 -23.13 -17.28 15.87
N ALA A 149 -23.03 -18.60 15.83
CA ALA A 149 -21.93 -19.36 16.44
C ALA A 149 -20.54 -18.95 15.93
N ASP A 150 -20.46 -18.48 14.69
CA ASP A 150 -19.30 -17.90 14.06
C ASP A 150 -18.76 -16.66 14.83
N HIS A 151 -19.64 -15.79 15.30
CA HIS A 151 -19.25 -14.64 16.14
C HIS A 151 -18.73 -15.08 17.51
N LEU A 152 -19.38 -16.07 18.13
CA LEU A 152 -18.93 -16.64 19.41
C LEU A 152 -17.55 -17.31 19.25
N LEU A 153 -17.34 -18.02 18.15
CA LEU A 153 -16.05 -18.63 17.84
C LEU A 153 -14.94 -17.58 17.78
N VAL A 154 -15.16 -16.42 17.13
CA VAL A 154 -14.20 -15.32 17.11
C VAL A 154 -13.96 -14.75 18.50
N LEU A 155 -15.03 -14.53 19.29
CA LEU A 155 -14.93 -13.97 20.65
C LEU A 155 -14.16 -14.86 21.61
N ILE A 156 -14.09 -16.18 21.36
CA ILE A 156 -13.31 -17.13 22.18
C ILE A 156 -11.93 -17.37 21.56
N ALA A 157 -11.85 -17.74 20.28
CA ALA A 157 -10.63 -18.16 19.64
C ALA A 157 -9.61 -17.00 19.48
N ALA A 158 -10.07 -15.78 19.11
CA ALA A 158 -9.15 -14.68 18.90
C ALA A 158 -8.46 -14.24 20.20
N PRO A 159 -9.14 -14.02 21.35
CA PRO A 159 -8.48 -13.73 22.61
C PRO A 159 -7.55 -14.86 23.09
N LEU A 160 -7.93 -16.13 22.90
CA LEU A 160 -7.07 -17.27 23.24
C LEU A 160 -5.77 -17.27 22.42
N LEU A 161 -5.86 -17.03 21.11
CA LEU A 161 -4.69 -16.92 20.23
C LEU A 161 -3.81 -15.72 20.62
N LEU A 162 -4.42 -14.56 20.89
CA LEU A 162 -3.71 -13.36 21.32
C LEU A 162 -3.00 -13.58 22.67
N ALA A 163 -3.68 -14.22 23.63
CA ALA A 163 -3.11 -14.58 24.93
C ALA A 163 -2.01 -15.64 24.78
N GLY A 164 -2.22 -16.66 23.93
CA GLY A 164 -1.22 -17.71 23.65
C GLY A 164 0.07 -17.15 23.06
N VAL A 165 -0.02 -16.24 22.10
CA VAL A 165 1.17 -15.55 21.55
C VAL A 165 1.80 -14.63 22.60
N GLY A 166 1.00 -13.92 23.40
CA GLY A 166 1.49 -13.13 24.51
C GLY A 166 2.26 -13.96 25.54
N ALA A 167 1.74 -15.14 25.88
CA ALA A 167 2.36 -16.14 26.74
C ALA A 167 3.67 -16.68 26.14
N LEU A 168 3.64 -17.07 24.86
CA LEU A 168 4.83 -17.51 24.12
C LEU A 168 5.93 -16.44 24.17
N LEU A 169 5.59 -15.19 23.91
CA LEU A 169 6.57 -14.10 23.93
C LEU A 169 7.12 -13.82 25.34
N ARG A 170 6.30 -13.99 26.41
CA ARG A 170 6.68 -13.59 27.76
C ARG A 170 7.40 -14.72 28.51
N TRP A 171 6.96 -15.96 28.36
CA TRP A 171 7.35 -17.07 29.23
C TRP A 171 8.21 -18.14 28.57
N THR A 172 8.43 -18.09 27.24
CA THR A 172 9.23 -19.12 26.56
C THR A 172 10.64 -18.66 26.19
N GLY A 173 11.57 -19.60 26.04
CA GLY A 173 12.92 -19.33 25.52
C GLY A 173 12.90 -18.74 24.10
N LEU A 174 11.93 -19.16 23.27
CA LEU A 174 11.70 -18.59 21.94
C LEU A 174 11.34 -17.09 22.04
N GLY A 175 10.47 -16.74 22.98
CA GLY A 175 10.10 -15.33 23.21
C GLY A 175 11.29 -14.48 23.69
N VAL A 176 12.19 -15.05 24.51
CA VAL A 176 13.45 -14.39 24.90
C VAL A 176 14.34 -14.18 23.68
N ALA A 177 14.52 -15.21 22.84
CA ALA A 177 15.32 -15.14 21.63
C ALA A 177 14.75 -14.10 20.63
N ILE A 178 13.42 -14.05 20.44
CA ILE A 178 12.76 -13.02 19.61
C ILE A 178 13.04 -11.61 20.15
N ARG A 179 12.94 -11.37 21.45
CA ARG A 179 13.23 -10.05 22.04
C ARG A 179 14.70 -9.69 21.91
N ALA A 180 15.62 -10.62 22.14
CA ALA A 180 17.06 -10.40 22.01
C ALA A 180 17.42 -10.03 20.54
N THR A 181 16.88 -10.76 19.56
CA THR A 181 17.10 -10.47 18.14
C THR A 181 16.47 -9.15 17.70
N ALA A 182 15.35 -8.78 18.30
CA ALA A 182 14.67 -7.51 18.05
C ALA A 182 15.46 -6.29 18.51
N GLU A 183 16.18 -6.42 19.60
CA GLU A 183 16.95 -5.32 20.21
C GLU A 183 18.28 -5.11 19.48
N ARG A 184 19.09 -6.15 19.37
CA ARG A 184 20.39 -6.11 18.66
C ARG A 184 20.71 -7.47 18.03
N PRO A 185 20.39 -7.67 16.74
CA PRO A 185 20.58 -8.95 16.07
C PRO A 185 22.06 -9.43 16.07
N ASP A 186 23.00 -8.49 15.92
CA ASP A 186 24.43 -8.83 15.90
C ASP A 186 24.93 -9.35 17.25
N ARG A 187 24.48 -8.73 18.36
CA ARG A 187 24.81 -9.22 19.71
C ARG A 187 24.11 -10.52 20.03
N ALA A 188 22.85 -10.70 19.58
CA ALA A 188 22.14 -11.96 19.76
C ALA A 188 22.88 -13.09 19.03
N ALA A 189 23.37 -12.84 17.82
CA ALA A 189 24.16 -13.81 17.06
C ALA A 189 25.48 -14.17 17.77
N SER A 190 26.20 -13.19 18.34
CA SER A 190 27.44 -13.44 19.10
C SER A 190 27.21 -14.21 20.40
N LEU A 191 25.99 -14.20 20.94
CA LEU A 191 25.56 -15.02 22.09
C LEU A 191 25.06 -16.41 21.67
N GLY A 192 25.20 -16.81 20.40
CA GLY A 192 24.81 -18.10 19.87
C GLY A 192 23.32 -18.24 19.51
N ILE A 193 22.55 -17.16 19.52
CA ILE A 193 21.13 -17.21 19.12
C ILE A 193 21.05 -17.29 17.57
N PRO A 194 20.39 -18.32 17.00
CA PRO A 194 20.28 -18.49 15.56
C PRO A 194 19.26 -17.51 14.95
N VAL A 195 19.67 -16.24 14.77
CA VAL A 195 18.80 -15.12 14.34
C VAL A 195 17.97 -15.47 13.10
N ARG A 196 18.58 -16.16 12.11
CA ARG A 196 17.88 -16.55 10.87
C ARG A 196 16.73 -17.51 11.13
N SER A 197 16.95 -18.56 11.94
CA SER A 197 15.92 -19.55 12.28
C SER A 197 14.78 -18.91 13.09
N ILE A 198 15.13 -18.00 14.01
CA ILE A 198 14.13 -17.23 14.77
C ILE A 198 13.24 -16.41 13.83
N GLN A 199 13.81 -15.77 12.81
CA GLN A 199 13.01 -15.01 11.84
C GLN A 199 12.07 -15.92 11.05
N THR A 200 12.52 -17.09 10.59
CA THR A 200 11.65 -18.06 9.90
C THR A 200 10.48 -18.48 10.77
N VAL A 201 10.72 -18.80 12.04
CA VAL A 201 9.65 -19.15 12.99
C VAL A 201 8.67 -17.98 13.18
N VAL A 202 9.17 -16.75 13.31
CA VAL A 202 8.33 -15.56 13.46
C VAL A 202 7.43 -15.36 12.23
N TRP A 203 7.97 -15.53 11.04
CA TRP A 203 7.19 -15.41 9.80
C TRP A 203 6.16 -16.53 9.67
N ALA A 204 6.50 -17.75 10.04
CA ALA A 204 5.56 -18.88 10.09
C ALA A 204 4.40 -18.60 11.05
N VAL A 205 4.69 -18.19 12.29
CA VAL A 205 3.66 -17.84 13.29
C VAL A 205 2.81 -16.65 12.82
N ALA A 206 3.42 -15.64 12.21
CA ALA A 206 2.70 -14.51 11.67
C ALA A 206 1.77 -14.91 10.52
N GLY A 207 2.19 -15.83 9.64
CA GLY A 207 1.36 -16.44 8.61
C GLY A 207 0.16 -17.17 9.21
N ALA A 208 0.40 -17.98 10.25
CA ALA A 208 -0.67 -18.70 10.96
C ALA A 208 -1.70 -17.74 11.60
N LEU A 209 -1.25 -16.63 12.18
CA LEU A 209 -2.16 -15.60 12.72
C LEU A 209 -2.99 -14.92 11.63
N ALA A 210 -2.37 -14.64 10.48
CA ALA A 210 -3.09 -14.08 9.33
C ALA A 210 -4.13 -15.06 8.77
N PHE A 211 -3.77 -16.34 8.66
CA PHE A 211 -4.70 -17.40 8.28
C PHE A 211 -5.87 -17.48 9.26
N MET A 212 -5.60 -17.58 10.56
CA MET A 212 -6.64 -17.66 11.58
C MET A 212 -7.59 -16.46 11.53
N ALA A 213 -7.06 -15.26 11.34
CA ALA A 213 -7.88 -14.06 11.17
C ALA A 213 -8.84 -14.17 9.98
N LEU A 214 -8.36 -14.65 8.84
CA LEU A 214 -9.14 -14.75 7.61
C LEU A 214 -10.07 -15.95 7.58
N PHE A 215 -9.67 -17.05 8.20
CA PHE A 215 -10.51 -18.23 8.38
C PHE A 215 -11.72 -17.92 9.30
N LEU A 216 -11.48 -17.24 10.42
CA LEU A 216 -12.54 -16.77 11.31
C LEU A 216 -13.43 -15.73 10.60
N ARG A 217 -12.83 -14.84 9.79
CA ARG A 217 -13.58 -13.89 8.98
C ARG A 217 -14.47 -14.57 7.95
N ALA A 218 -14.04 -15.70 7.38
CA ALA A 218 -14.81 -16.44 6.40
C ALA A 218 -16.13 -16.97 6.97
N GLY A 219 -16.18 -17.31 8.26
CA GLY A 219 -17.44 -17.64 8.96
C GLY A 219 -18.36 -16.43 9.12
N VAL A 220 -17.83 -15.30 9.60
CA VAL A 220 -18.63 -14.11 9.95
C VAL A 220 -19.10 -13.33 8.71
N LEU A 221 -18.18 -13.00 7.80
CA LEU A 221 -18.38 -12.08 6.67
C LEU A 221 -18.23 -12.73 5.29
N GLY A 222 -17.80 -13.99 5.24
CA GLY A 222 -17.38 -14.63 4.02
C GLY A 222 -15.95 -14.20 3.58
N LEU A 223 -15.39 -14.97 2.66
CA LEU A 223 -14.09 -14.71 2.05
C LEU A 223 -14.28 -14.47 0.55
N PRO A 224 -13.73 -13.40 -0.04
CA PRO A 224 -13.85 -13.10 -1.47
C PRO A 224 -12.96 -14.05 -2.29
N VAL A 225 -13.41 -15.27 -2.51
CA VAL A 225 -12.71 -16.26 -3.33
C VAL A 225 -12.69 -15.79 -4.79
N GLY A 226 -11.51 -15.76 -5.41
CA GLY A 226 -11.35 -15.20 -6.76
C GLY A 226 -11.34 -13.67 -6.81
N GLY A 227 -11.44 -13.01 -5.65
CA GLY A 227 -11.27 -11.57 -5.47
C GLY A 227 -9.97 -11.23 -4.77
N ARG A 228 -9.74 -9.96 -4.53
CA ARG A 228 -8.62 -9.50 -3.68
C ARG A 228 -9.16 -9.16 -2.30
N LEU A 229 -8.34 -9.42 -1.27
CA LEU A 229 -8.63 -8.92 0.07
C LEU A 229 -8.75 -7.40 0.02
N GLY A 230 -9.86 -6.89 0.56
CA GLY A 230 -10.07 -5.46 0.67
C GLY A 230 -8.93 -4.82 1.48
N PHE A 231 -8.38 -3.73 0.94
CA PHE A 231 -7.26 -3.00 1.54
C PHE A 231 -7.59 -2.47 2.94
N GLY A 232 -8.87 -2.29 3.25
CA GLY A 232 -9.36 -1.78 4.52
C GLY A 232 -8.94 -2.61 5.73
N LEU A 233 -8.81 -3.94 5.60
CA LEU A 233 -8.39 -4.78 6.73
C LEU A 233 -6.91 -4.57 7.08
N LEU A 234 -6.04 -4.50 6.06
CA LEU A 234 -4.62 -4.20 6.24
C LEU A 234 -4.41 -2.78 6.79
N LEU A 235 -5.17 -1.81 6.28
CA LEU A 235 -5.12 -0.43 6.75
C LEU A 235 -5.51 -0.31 8.23
N ARG A 236 -6.57 -1.01 8.66
CA ARG A 236 -6.98 -1.05 10.08
C ARG A 236 -5.92 -1.68 10.96
N ALA A 237 -5.30 -2.78 10.52
CA ALA A 237 -4.22 -3.42 11.25
C ALA A 237 -2.98 -2.51 11.36
N LEU A 238 -2.60 -1.82 10.28
CA LEU A 238 -1.55 -0.81 10.28
C LEU A 238 -1.88 0.37 11.19
N ALA A 239 -3.12 0.84 11.18
CA ALA A 239 -3.60 1.89 12.07
C ALA A 239 -3.42 1.51 13.54
N ALA A 240 -3.90 0.33 13.91
CA ALA A 240 -3.78 -0.19 15.27
C ALA A 240 -2.32 -0.32 15.71
N LEU A 241 -1.45 -0.80 14.82
CA LEU A 241 0.00 -0.86 15.05
C LEU A 241 0.62 0.52 15.28
N MET A 242 0.25 1.51 14.45
CA MET A 242 0.79 2.87 14.56
C MET A 242 0.32 3.55 15.85
N ILE A 243 -0.95 3.40 16.22
CA ILE A 243 -1.51 3.89 17.49
C ILE A 243 -0.81 3.19 18.67
N GLY A 244 -0.59 1.88 18.59
CA GLY A 244 0.12 1.07 19.58
C GLY A 244 1.64 1.22 19.59
N ARG A 245 2.20 2.19 18.85
CA ARG A 245 3.65 2.53 18.79
C ARG A 245 4.54 1.37 18.37
N LEU A 246 4.03 0.36 17.66
CA LEU A 246 4.77 -0.82 17.20
C LEU A 246 5.43 -1.65 18.32
N ASN A 247 5.18 -1.34 19.60
CA ASN A 247 5.86 -1.96 20.73
C ASN A 247 4.90 -2.48 21.82
N HIS A 248 3.73 -1.88 21.98
CA HIS A 248 2.82 -2.19 23.07
C HIS A 248 1.66 -3.08 22.60
N LEU A 249 1.76 -4.41 22.85
CA LEU A 249 0.73 -5.39 22.50
C LEU A 249 -0.67 -5.01 23.03
N PRO A 250 -0.86 -4.64 24.32
CA PRO A 250 -2.19 -4.28 24.82
C PRO A 250 -2.80 -3.08 24.12
N THR A 251 -1.99 -2.06 23.77
CA THR A 251 -2.46 -0.89 23.04
C THR A 251 -2.82 -1.22 21.60
N VAL A 252 -2.10 -2.10 20.92
CA VAL A 252 -2.44 -2.58 19.58
C VAL A 252 -3.78 -3.31 19.62
N LEU A 253 -3.99 -4.18 20.60
CA LEU A 253 -5.25 -4.89 20.79
C LEU A 253 -6.41 -3.92 21.03
N ALA A 254 -6.28 -3.02 22.00
CA ALA A 254 -7.29 -2.04 22.33
C ALA A 254 -7.63 -1.14 21.13
N SER A 255 -6.61 -0.69 20.39
CA SER A 255 -6.81 0.14 19.18
C SER A 255 -7.50 -0.65 18.07
N SER A 256 -7.16 -1.93 17.87
CA SER A 256 -7.82 -2.79 16.88
C SER A 256 -9.32 -2.92 17.17
N VAL A 257 -9.66 -3.19 18.44
CA VAL A 257 -11.05 -3.30 18.88
C VAL A 257 -11.78 -1.96 18.76
N ALA A 258 -11.16 -0.87 19.20
CA ALA A 258 -11.75 0.47 19.09
C ALA A 258 -12.02 0.87 17.62
N LEU A 259 -11.07 0.60 16.71
CA LEU A 259 -11.25 0.83 15.28
C LEU A 259 -12.33 -0.07 14.67
N GLY A 260 -12.45 -1.32 15.13
CA GLY A 260 -13.53 -2.22 14.71
C GLY A 260 -14.90 -1.70 15.12
N ILE A 261 -15.06 -1.26 16.38
CA ILE A 261 -16.32 -0.66 16.88
C ILE A 261 -16.64 0.63 16.12
N LEU A 262 -15.66 1.51 15.93
CA LEU A 262 -15.83 2.75 15.17
C LEU A 262 -16.29 2.48 13.74
N HIS A 263 -15.64 1.55 13.05
CA HIS A 263 -15.98 1.17 11.67
C HIS A 263 -17.43 0.66 11.55
N GLN A 264 -17.83 -0.25 12.45
CA GLN A 264 -19.18 -0.78 12.43
C GLN A 264 -20.22 0.26 12.85
N GLY A 265 -19.92 1.10 13.83
CA GLY A 265 -20.79 2.19 14.25
C GLY A 265 -21.04 3.21 13.14
N VAL A 266 -19.97 3.58 12.38
CA VAL A 266 -20.11 4.46 11.22
C VAL A 266 -20.92 3.79 10.10
N ASN A 267 -20.61 2.54 9.77
CA ASN A 267 -21.33 1.81 8.71
C ASN A 267 -22.80 1.56 9.05
N TRP A 268 -23.14 1.45 10.33
CA TRP A 268 -24.55 1.34 10.76
C TRP A 268 -25.35 2.61 10.52
N ASN A 269 -24.72 3.77 10.72
CA ASN A 269 -25.35 5.08 10.58
C ASN A 269 -25.25 5.68 9.17
N GLN A 270 -24.62 4.98 8.24
CA GLN A 270 -24.38 5.46 6.88
C GLN A 270 -24.80 4.42 5.85
N ASP A 271 -25.40 4.86 4.76
CA ASP A 271 -25.87 3.98 3.67
C ASP A 271 -24.73 3.36 2.85
N SER A 272 -23.49 3.80 3.07
CA SER A 272 -22.34 3.34 2.32
C SER A 272 -21.20 2.90 3.23
N PRO A 273 -20.69 1.65 3.09
CA PRO A 273 -19.53 1.16 3.84
C PRO A 273 -18.23 1.90 3.55
N LEU A 274 -18.18 2.66 2.45
CA LEU A 274 -17.00 3.46 2.06
C LEU A 274 -16.70 4.60 3.05
N VAL A 275 -17.74 5.12 3.72
CA VAL A 275 -17.58 6.16 4.74
C VAL A 275 -16.81 5.65 5.95
N GLY A 276 -17.04 4.38 6.35
CA GLY A 276 -16.29 3.75 7.44
C GLY A 276 -14.79 3.71 7.20
N ASP A 277 -14.36 3.34 6.01
CA ASP A 277 -12.93 3.30 5.65
C ASP A 277 -12.32 4.72 5.59
N ALA A 278 -13.06 5.72 5.10
CA ALA A 278 -12.63 7.12 5.09
C ALA A 278 -12.47 7.70 6.51
N VAL A 279 -13.40 7.41 7.41
CA VAL A 279 -13.33 7.83 8.83
C VAL A 279 -12.12 7.18 9.51
N ILE A 280 -11.85 5.90 9.26
CA ILE A 280 -10.65 5.24 9.77
C ILE A 280 -9.38 5.91 9.23
N ALA A 281 -9.33 6.19 7.93
CA ALA A 281 -8.19 6.90 7.34
C ALA A 281 -7.96 8.27 8.02
N LEU A 282 -9.03 9.02 8.27
CA LEU A 282 -8.97 10.29 8.99
C LEU A 282 -8.47 10.11 10.44
N VAL A 283 -8.97 9.10 11.15
CA VAL A 283 -8.53 8.78 12.53
C VAL A 283 -7.04 8.44 12.56
N ILE A 284 -6.54 7.69 11.57
CA ILE A 284 -5.10 7.39 11.44
C ILE A 284 -4.29 8.68 11.32
N VAL A 285 -4.68 9.55 10.38
CA VAL A 285 -3.99 10.82 10.15
C VAL A 285 -4.00 11.67 11.40
N LEU A 286 -5.15 11.84 12.04
CA LEU A 286 -5.27 12.63 13.28
C LEU A 286 -4.46 12.04 14.43
N ALA A 287 -4.55 10.72 14.67
CA ALA A 287 -3.81 10.04 15.73
C ALA A 287 -2.28 10.20 15.56
N LEU A 288 -1.80 10.15 14.32
CA LEU A 288 -0.38 10.33 14.03
C LEU A 288 0.06 11.79 14.12
N LEU A 289 -0.80 12.75 13.77
CA LEU A 289 -0.52 14.19 13.88
C LEU A 289 -0.50 14.69 15.32
N VAL A 290 -1.44 14.22 16.16
CA VAL A 290 -1.51 14.57 17.59
C VAL A 290 -0.34 13.98 18.36
N ARG A 291 0.24 12.92 17.84
CA ARG A 291 1.38 12.25 18.45
C ARG A 291 2.63 13.14 18.39
N ARG A 292 3.06 13.66 19.53
CA ARG A 292 4.38 14.29 19.64
C ARG A 292 5.47 13.26 19.37
N SER A 293 6.24 13.46 18.31
CA SER A 293 7.45 12.70 18.04
C SER A 293 8.46 12.96 19.18
N ARG A 294 8.50 12.07 20.17
CA ARG A 294 9.70 11.93 20.98
C ARG A 294 10.73 11.25 20.09
N SER A 295 11.78 12.00 19.71
CA SER A 295 12.93 11.44 19.02
C SER A 295 13.49 10.28 19.84
N ASP A 296 13.15 9.05 19.43
CA ASP A 296 13.93 7.89 19.87
C ASP A 296 15.29 8.01 19.20
N ARG A 297 16.33 8.27 20.01
CA ARG A 297 17.72 8.38 19.55
C ARG A 297 18.17 7.15 18.75
N GLY A 298 17.53 5.99 18.96
CA GLY A 298 17.77 4.76 18.19
C GLY A 298 17.25 4.78 16.75
N GLU A 299 16.29 5.65 16.39
CA GLU A 299 15.85 5.82 14.99
C GLU A 299 16.76 6.77 14.18
N LEU A 300 17.51 7.63 14.86
CA LEU A 300 18.48 8.54 14.23
C LEU A 300 19.76 7.82 13.77
N GLU A 301 20.16 6.74 14.46
CA GLU A 301 21.34 5.95 14.11
C GLU A 301 21.14 4.95 12.96
N LEU A 302 19.88 4.66 12.64
CA LEU A 302 19.55 3.73 11.57
C LEU A 302 18.96 4.54 10.40
N GLY A 303 19.84 5.20 9.65
CA GLY A 303 19.45 5.89 8.42
C GLY A 303 18.57 4.96 7.57
N VAL A 304 17.33 5.38 7.29
CA VAL A 304 16.37 4.65 6.44
C VAL A 304 16.98 4.37 5.07
N PHE A 305 17.97 5.14 4.72
CA PHE A 305 18.80 5.04 3.53
C PHE A 305 20.30 4.86 3.90
N GLN A 306 20.66 3.73 4.51
CA GLN A 306 22.03 3.28 4.31
C GLN A 306 22.18 3.05 2.82
N ALA A 307 23.16 3.74 2.21
CA ALA A 307 23.37 3.70 0.78
C ALA A 307 23.31 2.26 0.27
N VAL A 308 22.33 1.99 -0.60
CA VAL A 308 22.42 0.86 -1.52
C VAL A 308 23.81 1.00 -2.12
N GLY A 309 24.69 0.01 -1.94
CA GLY A 309 26.11 0.12 -2.21
C GLY A 309 26.36 0.91 -3.46
N GLU A 310 27.20 1.92 -3.37
CA GLU A 310 27.45 2.86 -4.46
C GLU A 310 27.62 2.06 -5.74
N ILE A 311 26.72 2.29 -6.71
CA ILE A 311 26.98 1.83 -8.07
C ILE A 311 28.30 2.46 -8.44
N ARG A 312 29.37 1.66 -8.48
CA ARG A 312 30.71 2.13 -8.81
C ARG A 312 30.59 2.89 -10.12
N ARG A 313 30.77 4.20 -10.03
CA ARG A 313 30.83 5.03 -11.24
C ARG A 313 31.91 4.44 -12.12
N LEU A 314 31.61 4.32 -13.41
CA LEU A 314 32.64 3.96 -14.41
C LEU A 314 33.85 4.87 -14.21
N PRO A 315 35.05 4.32 -14.11
CA PRO A 315 36.27 5.14 -14.07
C PRO A 315 36.24 6.20 -15.17
N VAL A 316 36.74 7.41 -14.86
CA VAL A 316 36.67 8.55 -15.79
C VAL A 316 37.34 8.22 -17.13
N GLU A 317 38.37 7.39 -17.07
CA GLU A 317 39.12 6.90 -18.23
C GLU A 317 38.26 6.04 -19.17
N LEU A 318 37.40 5.15 -18.61
CA LEU A 318 36.48 4.33 -19.37
C LEU A 318 35.29 5.13 -19.89
N ALA A 319 34.80 6.08 -19.09
CA ALA A 319 33.66 6.92 -19.48
C ALA A 319 33.95 7.83 -20.69
N GLY A 320 35.25 8.14 -20.91
CA GLY A 320 35.76 8.92 -22.03
C GLY A 320 35.86 8.16 -23.37
N LEU A 321 35.83 6.81 -23.35
CA LEU A 321 36.03 6.00 -24.54
C LEU A 321 34.91 6.22 -25.56
N ILE A 322 35.29 6.45 -26.81
CA ILE A 322 34.31 6.69 -27.90
C ILE A 322 33.41 5.50 -28.12
N GLN A 323 33.90 4.27 -27.91
CA GLN A 323 33.15 3.02 -28.04
C GLN A 323 32.01 2.92 -27.02
N LEU A 324 32.26 3.29 -25.75
CA LEU A 324 31.23 3.30 -24.72
C LEU A 324 30.21 4.42 -24.93
N ARG A 325 30.65 5.55 -25.45
CA ARG A 325 29.79 6.67 -25.83
C ARG A 325 28.89 6.28 -27.00
N LEU A 326 29.46 5.65 -28.04
CA LEU A 326 28.68 5.13 -29.17
C LEU A 326 27.71 4.02 -28.77
N LEU A 327 28.16 3.08 -27.92
CA LEU A 327 27.28 2.03 -27.39
C LEU A 327 26.10 2.61 -26.60
N ARG A 328 26.37 3.58 -25.74
CA ARG A 328 25.32 4.25 -24.94
C ARG A 328 24.31 4.99 -25.82
N TRP A 329 24.81 5.84 -26.74
CA TRP A 329 23.92 6.59 -27.63
C TRP A 329 23.25 5.69 -28.66
N GLY A 330 23.94 4.65 -29.13
CA GLY A 330 23.38 3.62 -30.00
C GLY A 330 22.25 2.84 -29.31
N ALA A 331 22.43 2.46 -28.05
CA ALA A 331 21.38 1.80 -27.27
C ALA A 331 20.16 2.73 -27.05
N VAL A 332 20.39 4.00 -26.73
CA VAL A 332 19.30 5.00 -26.58
C VAL A 332 18.58 5.18 -27.91
N ALA A 333 19.30 5.32 -29.01
CA ALA A 333 18.72 5.47 -30.35
C ALA A 333 17.93 4.19 -30.78
N ALA A 334 18.48 3.02 -30.50
CA ALA A 334 17.83 1.74 -30.81
C ALA A 334 16.53 1.55 -30.00
N ILE A 335 16.55 1.85 -28.71
CA ILE A 335 15.35 1.83 -27.85
C ILE A 335 14.33 2.88 -28.35
N GLY A 336 14.78 4.09 -28.65
CA GLY A 336 13.89 5.14 -29.19
C GLY A 336 13.26 4.75 -30.52
N ALA A 337 14.05 4.21 -31.47
CA ALA A 337 13.56 3.72 -32.74
C ALA A 337 12.57 2.55 -32.56
N PHE A 338 12.88 1.62 -31.66
CA PHE A 338 11.98 0.51 -31.33
C PHE A 338 10.63 1.01 -30.78
N LEU A 339 10.65 1.93 -29.82
CA LEU A 339 9.43 2.50 -29.23
C LEU A 339 8.59 3.27 -30.27
N LEU A 340 9.22 3.96 -31.22
CA LEU A 340 8.53 4.68 -32.29
C LEU A 340 7.96 3.74 -33.36
N TRP A 341 8.61 2.61 -33.61
CA TRP A 341 8.20 1.65 -34.64
C TRP A 341 7.25 0.55 -34.12
N MET A 342 7.32 0.23 -32.82
CA MET A 342 6.50 -0.77 -32.15
C MET A 342 4.98 -0.63 -32.41
N PRO A 343 4.38 0.59 -32.49
CA PRO A 343 2.96 0.77 -32.76
C PRO A 343 2.47 0.18 -34.09
N HIS A 344 3.35 0.03 -35.07
CA HIS A 344 2.98 -0.49 -36.40
C HIS A 344 2.75 -2.02 -36.41
N TRP A 345 3.24 -2.70 -35.37
CA TRP A 345 3.11 -4.16 -35.25
C TRP A 345 2.06 -4.62 -34.23
N LEU A 346 1.65 -3.69 -33.38
CA LEU A 346 0.74 -3.98 -32.29
C LEU A 346 -0.72 -3.77 -32.72
N GLY A 347 -1.59 -4.71 -32.36
CA GLY A 347 -3.04 -4.50 -32.43
C GLY A 347 -3.50 -3.42 -31.45
N THR A 348 -4.67 -2.85 -31.68
CA THR A 348 -5.26 -1.73 -30.92
C THR A 348 -5.28 -1.99 -29.41
N GLU A 349 -5.58 -3.22 -28.98
CA GLU A 349 -5.62 -3.59 -27.56
C GLU A 349 -4.26 -3.46 -26.89
N ASN A 350 -3.22 -3.97 -27.53
CA ASN A 350 -1.85 -3.88 -27.01
C ASN A 350 -1.33 -2.43 -27.05
N LEU A 351 -1.68 -1.64 -28.07
CA LEU A 351 -1.35 -0.21 -28.11
C LEU A 351 -1.91 0.53 -26.90
N LEU A 352 -3.16 0.27 -26.53
CA LEU A 352 -3.76 0.85 -25.34
C LEU A 352 -3.06 0.40 -24.06
N ARG A 353 -2.68 -0.87 -23.96
CA ARG A 353 -1.92 -1.39 -22.79
C ARG A 353 -0.55 -0.70 -22.65
N PHE A 354 0.19 -0.54 -23.74
CA PHE A 354 1.49 0.14 -23.71
C PHE A 354 1.36 1.65 -23.47
N SER A 355 0.33 2.30 -24.03
CA SER A 355 0.04 3.70 -23.71
C SER A 355 -0.20 3.90 -22.21
N TYR A 356 -0.99 3.01 -21.58
CA TYR A 356 -1.22 3.03 -20.15
C TYR A 356 0.07 2.81 -19.36
N LEU A 357 0.92 1.87 -19.81
CA LEU A 357 2.22 1.63 -19.18
C LEU A 357 3.11 2.89 -19.17
N HIS A 358 3.15 3.67 -20.26
CA HIS A 358 3.89 4.93 -20.28
C HIS A 358 3.42 5.90 -19.18
N LEU A 359 2.10 5.98 -18.98
CA LEU A 359 1.51 6.85 -17.96
C LEU A 359 1.80 6.37 -16.54
N VAL A 360 1.78 5.04 -16.34
CA VAL A 360 2.20 4.42 -15.08
C VAL A 360 3.68 4.70 -14.78
N VAL A 361 4.56 4.61 -15.78
CA VAL A 361 5.98 4.96 -15.62
C VAL A 361 6.16 6.43 -15.24
N MET A 362 5.33 7.35 -15.75
CA MET A 362 5.36 8.75 -15.29
C MET A 362 5.08 8.87 -13.78
N VAL A 363 4.12 8.09 -13.27
CA VAL A 363 3.83 8.06 -11.81
C VAL A 363 5.01 7.50 -11.04
N VAL A 364 5.66 6.44 -11.54
CA VAL A 364 6.89 5.89 -10.94
C VAL A 364 8.02 6.93 -10.92
N VAL A 365 8.23 7.65 -12.02
CA VAL A 365 9.23 8.73 -12.09
C VAL A 365 8.94 9.84 -11.07
N SER A 366 7.67 10.19 -10.85
CA SER A 366 7.29 11.16 -9.81
C SER A 366 7.66 10.65 -8.41
N LEU A 367 7.52 9.35 -8.16
CA LEU A 367 7.88 8.71 -6.91
C LEU A 367 9.40 8.71 -6.69
N VAL A 368 10.21 8.58 -7.76
CA VAL A 368 11.67 8.68 -7.67
C VAL A 368 12.11 10.04 -7.12
N VAL A 369 11.44 11.12 -7.49
CA VAL A 369 11.73 12.46 -6.94
C VAL A 369 11.50 12.50 -5.43
N LEU A 370 10.36 11.98 -4.97
CA LEU A 370 9.96 12.06 -3.57
C LEU A 370 10.71 11.04 -2.70
N THR A 371 10.72 9.79 -3.11
CA THR A 371 11.35 8.71 -2.34
C THR A 371 12.85 8.61 -2.64
N GLY A 372 13.23 8.67 -3.92
CA GLY A 372 14.62 8.49 -4.34
C GLY A 372 15.53 9.66 -3.95
N TRP A 373 15.11 10.90 -4.13
CA TRP A 373 15.98 12.07 -3.86
C TRP A 373 15.71 12.72 -2.52
N ALA A 374 14.44 12.86 -2.12
CA ALA A 374 14.10 13.52 -0.86
C ALA A 374 14.05 12.56 0.33
N GLY A 375 14.13 11.24 0.12
CA GLY A 375 14.09 10.24 1.18
C GLY A 375 12.74 10.14 1.89
N GLN A 376 11.66 10.60 1.27
CA GLN A 376 10.32 10.58 1.84
C GLN A 376 9.54 9.38 1.33
N LEU A 377 9.32 8.37 2.19
CA LEU A 377 8.51 7.20 1.84
C LEU A 377 7.05 7.60 1.68
N SER A 378 6.53 7.53 0.44
CA SER A 378 5.12 7.82 0.16
C SER A 378 4.47 6.64 -0.55
N LEU A 379 3.41 6.12 0.03
CA LEU A 379 2.46 5.19 -0.59
C LEU A 379 1.24 5.94 -1.14
N GLY A 380 1.26 7.27 -1.08
CA GLY A 380 0.14 8.15 -1.39
C GLY A 380 0.07 8.65 -2.83
N GLN A 381 0.91 8.18 -3.73
CA GLN A 381 1.07 8.76 -5.06
C GLN A 381 -0.21 8.71 -5.90
N TRP A 382 -1.00 7.64 -5.73
CA TRP A 382 -2.26 7.50 -6.44
C TRP A 382 -3.35 8.49 -6.03
N ALA A 383 -3.28 9.05 -4.84
CA ALA A 383 -4.19 10.13 -4.47
C ALA A 383 -3.96 11.36 -5.38
N PHE A 384 -2.70 11.68 -5.68
CA PHE A 384 -2.38 12.79 -6.59
C PHE A 384 -2.76 12.45 -8.03
N VAL A 385 -2.60 11.19 -8.45
CA VAL A 385 -3.10 10.71 -9.74
C VAL A 385 -4.61 10.86 -9.83
N ALA A 386 -5.36 10.45 -8.81
CA ALA A 386 -6.82 10.57 -8.76
C ALA A 386 -7.27 12.04 -8.79
N ILE A 387 -6.60 12.92 -8.02
CA ILE A 387 -6.86 14.37 -8.07
C ILE A 387 -6.62 14.91 -9.48
N GLY A 388 -5.51 14.50 -10.10
CA GLY A 388 -5.19 14.92 -11.47
C GLY A 388 -6.20 14.43 -12.50
N ALA A 389 -6.70 13.18 -12.35
CA ALA A 389 -7.73 12.62 -13.21
C ALA A 389 -9.04 13.41 -13.11
N VAL A 390 -9.47 13.72 -11.88
CA VAL A 390 -10.71 14.52 -11.65
C VAL A 390 -10.56 15.93 -12.20
N VAL A 391 -9.47 16.64 -11.89
CA VAL A 391 -9.26 18.01 -12.36
C VAL A 391 -9.11 18.04 -13.87
N GLY A 392 -8.36 17.11 -14.47
CA GLY A 392 -8.19 17.01 -15.90
C GLY A 392 -9.51 16.75 -16.63
N ALA A 393 -10.32 15.80 -16.12
CA ALA A 393 -11.65 15.52 -16.67
C ALA A 393 -12.57 16.74 -16.57
N LYS A 394 -12.57 17.43 -15.43
CA LYS A 394 -13.42 18.59 -15.20
C LYS A 394 -13.05 19.78 -16.12
N LEU A 395 -11.76 20.08 -16.26
CA LEU A 395 -11.29 21.12 -17.18
C LEU A 395 -11.70 20.84 -18.63
N THR A 396 -11.65 19.56 -19.03
CA THR A 396 -12.05 19.17 -20.38
C THR A 396 -13.56 19.22 -20.59
N GLN A 397 -14.37 18.72 -19.61
CA GLN A 397 -15.82 18.66 -19.75
C GLN A 397 -16.50 20.02 -19.58
N GLU A 398 -16.10 20.82 -18.59
CA GLU A 398 -16.77 22.08 -18.28
C GLU A 398 -16.18 23.28 -19.04
N LEU A 399 -14.86 23.33 -19.23
CA LEU A 399 -14.18 24.47 -19.88
C LEU A 399 -13.78 24.18 -21.31
N GLY A 400 -14.05 22.98 -21.83
CA GLY A 400 -13.62 22.61 -23.18
C GLY A 400 -12.09 22.64 -23.37
N ALA A 401 -11.31 22.59 -22.26
CA ALA A 401 -9.87 22.70 -22.30
C ALA A 401 -9.26 21.59 -23.18
N ASP A 402 -8.22 21.94 -23.92
CA ASP A 402 -7.43 20.94 -24.62
C ASP A 402 -6.59 20.09 -23.65
N LEU A 403 -6.02 18.99 -24.15
CA LEU A 403 -5.24 18.05 -23.34
C LEU A 403 -4.06 18.72 -22.61
N LEU A 404 -3.39 19.67 -23.25
CA LEU A 404 -2.22 20.34 -22.67
C LEU A 404 -2.62 21.21 -21.48
N LEU A 405 -3.65 22.03 -21.64
CA LEU A 405 -4.18 22.89 -20.57
C LEU A 405 -4.77 22.04 -19.43
N ALA A 406 -5.52 20.99 -19.77
CA ALA A 406 -6.07 20.06 -18.76
C ALA A 406 -4.96 19.37 -17.96
N THR A 407 -3.88 18.92 -18.63
CA THR A 407 -2.76 18.25 -17.97
C THR A 407 -1.96 19.21 -17.09
N LEU A 408 -1.66 20.41 -17.55
CA LEU A 408 -0.93 21.42 -16.76
C LEU A 408 -1.76 21.91 -15.58
N GLY A 409 -3.06 22.17 -15.79
CA GLY A 409 -3.98 22.56 -14.72
C GLY A 409 -4.11 21.48 -13.65
N ALA A 410 -4.22 20.21 -14.07
CA ALA A 410 -4.22 19.06 -13.17
C ALA A 410 -2.89 18.94 -12.40
N GLY A 411 -1.76 19.15 -13.07
CA GLY A 411 -0.44 19.16 -12.44
C GLY A 411 -0.33 20.24 -11.35
N MET A 412 -0.79 21.45 -11.61
CA MET A 412 -0.81 22.52 -10.62
C MET A 412 -1.72 22.21 -9.42
N ALA A 413 -2.91 21.66 -9.67
CA ALA A 413 -3.81 21.21 -8.61
C ALA A 413 -3.16 20.12 -7.74
N GLY A 414 -2.48 19.16 -8.37
CA GLY A 414 -1.73 18.12 -7.67
C GLY A 414 -0.56 18.64 -6.87
N ALA A 415 0.17 19.65 -7.37
CA ALA A 415 1.22 20.32 -6.62
C ALA A 415 0.66 20.98 -5.34
N VAL A 416 -0.46 21.70 -5.45
CA VAL A 416 -1.14 22.31 -4.29
C VAL A 416 -1.63 21.24 -3.31
N ALA A 417 -2.31 20.21 -3.80
CA ALA A 417 -2.78 19.11 -2.95
C ALA A 417 -1.64 18.38 -2.24
N SER A 418 -0.51 18.18 -2.92
CA SER A 418 0.66 17.55 -2.35
C SER A 418 1.33 18.40 -1.26
N LEU A 419 1.27 19.72 -1.33
CA LEU A 419 1.70 20.61 -0.25
C LEU A 419 0.81 20.46 0.98
N ALA A 420 -0.52 20.35 0.79
CA ALA A 420 -1.46 20.14 1.89
C ALA A 420 -1.17 18.83 2.65
N VAL A 421 -0.79 17.77 1.94
CA VAL A 421 -0.35 16.49 2.54
C VAL A 421 1.07 16.57 3.09
N GLY A 422 1.95 17.28 2.40
CA GLY A 422 3.35 17.46 2.78
C GLY A 422 3.52 18.18 4.12
N LEU A 423 2.67 19.16 4.43
CA LEU A 423 2.73 19.90 5.69
C LEU A 423 2.61 18.99 6.92
N PRO A 424 1.56 18.15 7.09
CA PRO A 424 1.50 17.19 8.18
C PRO A 424 2.60 16.11 8.08
N ALA A 425 2.97 15.73 6.87
CA ALA A 425 4.01 14.74 6.61
C ALA A 425 5.40 15.14 7.15
N LEU A 426 5.71 16.44 7.24
CA LEU A 426 6.95 16.94 7.83
C LEU A 426 7.14 16.57 9.30
N ARG A 427 6.04 16.33 10.03
CA ARG A 427 6.07 15.89 11.44
C ARG A 427 6.30 14.40 11.60
N LEU A 428 6.14 13.64 10.51
CA LEU A 428 6.23 12.19 10.49
C LEU A 428 7.49 11.75 9.75
N ARG A 429 8.17 10.72 10.25
CA ARG A 429 9.40 10.21 9.64
C ARG A 429 9.25 8.73 9.30
N GLY A 430 9.94 8.29 8.25
CA GLY A 430 10.05 6.88 7.88
C GLY A 430 8.71 6.20 7.63
N MET A 431 8.46 5.09 8.32
CA MET A 431 7.27 4.25 8.10
C MET A 431 5.94 4.92 8.50
N TYR A 432 5.95 5.87 9.44
CA TYR A 432 4.74 6.61 9.83
C TYR A 432 4.22 7.46 8.66
N LEU A 433 5.13 8.05 7.90
CA LEU A 433 4.79 8.80 6.69
C LEU A 433 4.17 7.90 5.63
N ALA A 434 4.72 6.70 5.41
CA ALA A 434 4.17 5.74 4.45
C ALA A 434 2.73 5.33 4.80
N VAL A 435 2.44 5.03 6.07
CA VAL A 435 1.09 4.66 6.52
C VAL A 435 0.13 5.85 6.42
N THR A 436 0.58 7.07 6.78
CA THR A 436 -0.25 8.27 6.67
C THR A 436 -0.58 8.60 5.22
N SER A 437 0.40 8.49 4.31
CA SER A 437 0.17 8.73 2.89
C SER A 437 -0.76 7.68 2.27
N LEU A 438 -0.71 6.45 2.76
CA LEU A 438 -1.63 5.39 2.38
C LEU A 438 -3.06 5.67 2.87
N ALA A 439 -3.21 6.08 4.14
CA ALA A 439 -4.49 6.49 4.68
C ALA A 439 -5.09 7.67 3.88
N PHE A 440 -4.23 8.60 3.44
CA PHE A 440 -4.65 9.69 2.57
C PHE A 440 -5.20 9.19 1.22
N VAL A 441 -4.55 8.21 0.57
CA VAL A 441 -5.10 7.61 -0.66
C VAL A 441 -6.50 7.07 -0.41
N VAL A 442 -6.68 6.30 0.65
CA VAL A 442 -8.00 5.74 0.98
C VAL A 442 -9.03 6.84 1.19
N ALA A 443 -8.73 7.86 2.00
CA ALA A 443 -9.65 8.97 2.24
C ALA A 443 -10.02 9.73 0.94
N VAL A 444 -9.03 9.97 0.07
CA VAL A 444 -9.24 10.66 -1.20
C VAL A 444 -10.08 9.83 -2.15
N THR A 445 -9.73 8.56 -2.36
CA THR A 445 -10.36 7.73 -3.39
C THR A 445 -11.71 7.15 -2.95
N THR A 446 -11.89 6.84 -1.66
CA THR A 446 -13.15 6.25 -1.19
C THR A 446 -14.20 7.29 -0.83
N TYR A 447 -13.80 8.51 -0.46
CA TYR A 447 -14.72 9.54 -0.02
C TYR A 447 -14.63 10.83 -0.84
N LEU A 448 -13.47 11.54 -0.83
CA LEU A 448 -13.35 12.90 -1.40
C LEU A 448 -13.58 12.94 -2.91
N LEU A 449 -13.16 11.92 -3.64
CA LEU A 449 -13.29 11.84 -5.09
C LEU A 449 -14.30 10.76 -5.54
N ASN A 450 -15.25 10.42 -4.69
CA ASN A 450 -16.27 9.45 -5.04
C ASN A 450 -17.55 10.17 -5.52
N PRO A 451 -18.00 9.93 -6.77
CA PRO A 451 -19.19 10.56 -7.33
C PRO A 451 -20.49 10.25 -6.55
N ARG A 452 -20.47 9.22 -5.70
CA ARG A 452 -21.62 8.88 -4.85
C ARG A 452 -21.89 9.92 -3.75
N PHE A 453 -20.84 10.66 -3.33
CA PHE A 453 -20.95 11.64 -2.25
C PHE A 453 -20.89 13.08 -2.74
N PHE A 454 -20.39 13.32 -3.96
CA PHE A 454 -20.17 14.66 -4.48
C PHE A 454 -20.60 14.76 -5.94
N ASP A 455 -21.73 15.41 -6.18
CA ASP A 455 -22.30 15.61 -7.53
C ASP A 455 -21.45 16.51 -8.44
N TRP A 456 -20.55 17.31 -7.85
CA TRP A 456 -19.65 18.18 -8.62
C TRP A 456 -18.53 17.43 -9.34
N LEU A 457 -18.35 16.15 -9.07
CA LEU A 457 -17.32 15.34 -9.73
C LEU A 457 -17.74 15.02 -11.17
N PRO A 458 -16.79 15.01 -12.11
CA PRO A 458 -17.07 14.70 -13.49
C PRO A 458 -17.62 13.28 -13.61
N GLN A 459 -18.72 13.16 -14.35
CA GLN A 459 -19.40 11.89 -14.61
C GLN A 459 -19.46 11.60 -16.10
N GLY A 460 -19.59 10.35 -16.46
CA GLY A 460 -19.73 9.93 -17.84
C GLY A 460 -18.41 9.88 -18.61
N ARG A 461 -18.52 9.93 -19.94
CA ARG A 461 -17.38 9.78 -20.86
C ARG A 461 -16.59 11.08 -20.96
N VAL A 462 -15.27 11.00 -20.73
CA VAL A 462 -14.34 12.11 -20.95
C VAL A 462 -13.94 12.14 -22.43
N GLN A 463 -14.30 13.22 -23.11
CA GLN A 463 -13.96 13.39 -24.53
C GLN A 463 -12.48 13.76 -24.70
N ARG A 464 -11.92 13.41 -25.85
CA ARG A 464 -10.57 13.80 -26.26
C ARG A 464 -10.65 15.02 -27.18
N ASN A 465 -10.60 16.21 -26.61
CA ASN A 465 -10.57 17.42 -27.38
C ASN A 465 -9.28 17.53 -28.20
N PRO A 466 -9.33 18.06 -29.45
CA PRO A 466 -8.14 18.21 -30.29
C PRO A 466 -7.04 18.99 -29.60
N LEU A 467 -5.80 18.51 -29.66
CA LEU A 467 -4.65 19.20 -29.10
C LEU A 467 -4.41 20.52 -29.85
N LEU A 468 -4.32 21.63 -29.11
CA LEU A 468 -4.22 23.00 -29.66
C LEU A 468 -5.33 23.33 -30.67
N GLY A 469 -6.48 22.67 -30.56
CA GLY A 469 -7.63 22.86 -31.47
C GLY A 469 -7.43 22.34 -32.90
N ARG A 470 -6.32 21.66 -33.22
CA ARG A 470 -5.95 21.26 -34.59
C ARG A 470 -5.57 19.78 -34.72
N ILE A 471 -4.90 19.21 -33.76
CA ILE A 471 -4.35 17.85 -33.87
C ILE A 471 -5.33 16.87 -33.26
N ASP A 472 -5.92 16.00 -34.09
CA ASP A 472 -6.76 14.91 -33.62
C ASP A 472 -5.88 13.77 -33.07
N TRP A 473 -6.14 13.39 -31.81
CA TRP A 473 -5.48 12.30 -31.11
C TRP A 473 -6.46 11.27 -30.56
N SER A 474 -7.64 11.19 -31.17
CA SER A 474 -8.70 10.26 -30.76
C SER A 474 -8.33 8.79 -30.99
N SER A 475 -7.47 8.49 -31.98
CA SER A 475 -7.04 7.14 -32.30
C SER A 475 -6.09 6.54 -31.22
N SER A 476 -6.11 5.20 -31.09
CA SER A 476 -5.19 4.48 -30.18
C SER A 476 -3.73 4.68 -30.54
N PHE A 477 -3.45 4.82 -31.86
CA PHE A 477 -2.11 5.10 -32.37
C PHE A 477 -1.61 6.48 -31.92
N ALA A 478 -2.43 7.50 -32.07
CA ALA A 478 -2.10 8.85 -31.61
C ALA A 478 -1.94 8.90 -30.07
N MET A 479 -2.82 8.21 -29.33
CA MET A 479 -2.73 8.12 -27.86
C MET A 479 -1.42 7.49 -27.39
N TYR A 480 -0.93 6.46 -28.10
CA TYR A 480 0.37 5.87 -27.82
C TYR A 480 1.49 6.91 -27.92
N HIS A 481 1.53 7.69 -29.01
CA HIS A 481 2.57 8.70 -29.21
C HIS A 481 2.44 9.87 -28.23
N VAL A 482 1.23 10.31 -27.91
CA VAL A 482 0.98 11.34 -26.89
C VAL A 482 1.51 10.90 -25.52
N SER A 483 1.21 9.65 -25.11
CA SER A 483 1.69 9.12 -23.84
C SER A 483 3.22 8.95 -23.82
N LEU A 484 3.81 8.52 -24.94
CA LEU A 484 5.28 8.40 -25.08
C LEU A 484 5.96 9.77 -24.99
N VAL A 485 5.44 10.79 -25.69
CA VAL A 485 5.96 12.15 -25.63
C VAL A 485 5.85 12.73 -24.22
N ALA A 486 4.71 12.54 -23.56
CA ALA A 486 4.52 12.98 -22.19
C ALA A 486 5.53 12.32 -21.22
N LEU A 487 5.79 11.02 -21.39
CA LEU A 487 6.80 10.30 -20.62
C LEU A 487 8.21 10.88 -20.88
N LEU A 488 8.58 11.08 -22.14
CA LEU A 488 9.89 11.64 -22.49
C LEU A 488 10.09 13.06 -21.93
N VAL A 489 9.06 13.92 -22.04
CA VAL A 489 9.08 15.27 -21.46
C VAL A 489 9.26 15.17 -19.93
N THR A 490 8.58 14.23 -19.28
CA THR A 490 8.73 14.00 -17.84
C THR A 490 10.15 13.56 -17.48
N PHE A 491 10.75 12.63 -18.25
CA PHE A 491 12.14 12.23 -18.04
C PHE A 491 13.13 13.38 -18.22
N VAL A 492 12.97 14.19 -19.25
CA VAL A 492 13.82 15.37 -19.50
C VAL A 492 13.68 16.38 -18.36
N ALA A 493 12.46 16.69 -17.96
CA ALA A 493 12.19 17.62 -16.87
C ALA A 493 12.79 17.13 -15.53
N VAL A 494 12.57 15.86 -15.19
CA VAL A 494 13.07 15.25 -13.94
C VAL A 494 14.60 15.17 -13.96
N THR A 495 15.23 14.79 -15.07
CA THR A 495 16.70 14.80 -15.18
C THR A 495 17.27 16.21 -15.10
N GLY A 496 16.59 17.20 -15.68
CA GLY A 496 16.94 18.62 -15.53
C GLY A 496 16.89 19.08 -14.06
N ILE A 497 15.82 18.71 -13.35
CA ILE A 497 15.68 19.01 -11.91
C ILE A 497 16.78 18.33 -11.11
N ARG A 498 17.12 17.06 -11.39
CA ARG A 498 18.21 16.33 -10.72
C ARG A 498 19.55 17.06 -10.81
N ASN A 499 19.85 17.59 -11.98
CA ASN A 499 21.12 18.28 -12.25
C ASN A 499 21.13 19.75 -11.74
N SER A 500 19.97 20.27 -11.36
CA SER A 500 19.81 21.63 -10.83
C SER A 500 20.25 21.76 -9.37
N ARG A 501 20.22 22.97 -8.85
CA ARG A 501 20.43 23.26 -7.42
C ARG A 501 19.43 22.51 -6.54
N THR A 502 18.17 22.46 -6.95
CA THR A 502 17.09 21.77 -6.21
C THR A 502 17.39 20.28 -6.05
N GLY A 503 17.78 19.58 -7.12
CA GLY A 503 18.11 18.16 -7.04
C GLY A 503 19.29 17.87 -6.10
N ARG A 504 20.34 18.69 -6.15
CA ARG A 504 21.48 18.56 -5.24
C ARG A 504 21.10 18.77 -3.77
N VAL A 505 20.25 19.76 -3.49
CA VAL A 505 19.72 20.03 -2.12
C VAL A 505 18.91 18.86 -1.61
N LEU A 506 18.04 18.27 -2.43
CA LEU A 506 17.24 17.11 -2.03
C LEU A 506 18.10 15.89 -1.69
N ILE A 507 19.10 15.61 -2.53
CA ILE A 507 20.01 14.48 -2.30
C ILE A 507 20.84 14.71 -1.03
N ALA A 508 21.40 15.90 -0.83
CA ALA A 508 22.15 16.23 0.38
C ALA A 508 21.29 16.07 1.65
N LEU A 509 20.03 16.49 1.59
CA LEU A 509 19.09 16.36 2.71
C LEU A 509 18.77 14.89 3.03
N ARG A 510 18.67 14.04 2.01
CA ARG A 510 18.46 12.61 2.17
C ARG A 510 19.66 11.93 2.83
N GLU A 511 20.87 12.29 2.43
CA GLU A 511 22.11 11.69 2.95
C GLU A 511 22.36 12.08 4.40
N ASN A 512 22.26 13.38 4.71
CA ASN A 512 22.45 13.85 6.07
C ASN A 512 21.68 15.17 6.31
N GLU A 513 20.51 15.06 6.97
CA GLU A 513 19.64 16.20 7.26
C GLU A 513 20.32 17.23 8.19
N VAL A 514 21.11 16.76 9.18
CA VAL A 514 21.80 17.62 10.14
C VAL A 514 22.92 18.41 9.46
N ALA A 515 23.75 17.72 8.65
CA ALA A 515 24.81 18.37 7.90
C ALA A 515 24.25 19.38 6.88
N ALA A 516 23.16 19.04 6.19
CA ALA A 516 22.51 19.95 5.25
C ALA A 516 22.00 21.23 5.93
N GLN A 517 21.47 21.13 7.15
CA GLN A 517 21.07 22.30 7.96
C GLN A 517 22.26 23.20 8.32
N ALA A 518 23.42 22.63 8.62
CA ALA A 518 24.63 23.38 8.90
C ALA A 518 25.08 24.24 7.69
N PHE A 519 24.72 23.84 6.47
CA PHE A 519 24.92 24.64 5.24
C PHE A 519 23.74 25.55 4.89
N SER A 520 22.94 25.95 5.89
CA SER A 520 21.79 26.86 5.75
C SER A 520 20.67 26.34 4.84
N ILE A 521 20.57 25.01 4.62
CA ILE A 521 19.49 24.40 3.88
C ILE A 521 18.29 24.24 4.83
N ASN A 522 17.13 24.81 4.45
CA ASN A 522 15.90 24.64 5.20
C ASN A 522 15.22 23.30 4.79
N PRO A 523 15.17 22.29 5.71
CA PRO A 523 14.63 20.96 5.38
C PRO A 523 13.14 21.02 5.05
N THR A 524 12.38 21.87 5.74
CA THR A 524 10.95 22.03 5.52
C THR A 524 10.64 22.48 4.09
N ARG A 525 11.30 23.54 3.63
CA ARG A 525 11.11 24.06 2.27
C ARG A 525 11.54 23.03 1.23
N ALA A 526 12.69 22.36 1.44
CA ALA A 526 13.20 21.37 0.48
C ALA A 526 12.26 20.15 0.38
N LYS A 527 11.78 19.61 1.52
CA LYS A 527 10.81 18.50 1.50
C LYS A 527 9.50 18.89 0.83
N LEU A 528 8.94 20.06 1.13
CA LEU A 528 7.72 20.57 0.48
C LEU A 528 7.92 20.76 -1.03
N THR A 529 9.07 21.24 -1.47
CA THR A 529 9.39 21.34 -2.90
C THR A 529 9.38 19.95 -3.56
N ALA A 530 9.94 18.93 -2.89
CA ALA A 530 9.89 17.56 -3.41
C ALA A 530 8.45 17.03 -3.52
N PHE A 531 7.61 17.29 -2.51
CA PHE A 531 6.18 16.95 -2.55
C PHE A 531 5.48 17.65 -3.72
N ALA A 532 5.69 18.95 -3.89
CA ALA A 532 5.07 19.72 -4.97
C ALA A 532 5.46 19.22 -6.36
N ILE A 533 6.75 18.97 -6.59
CA ILE A 533 7.26 18.44 -7.87
C ILE A 533 6.68 17.05 -8.12
N SER A 534 6.71 16.18 -7.12
CA SER A 534 6.20 14.81 -7.24
C SER A 534 4.68 14.81 -7.48
N GLY A 535 3.92 15.60 -6.73
CA GLY A 535 2.48 15.74 -6.90
C GLY A 535 2.09 16.32 -8.26
N PHE A 536 2.88 17.27 -8.79
CA PHE A 536 2.70 17.82 -10.13
C PHE A 536 2.78 16.73 -11.21
N PHE A 537 3.87 15.98 -11.26
CA PHE A 537 4.03 14.93 -12.28
C PHE A 537 3.04 13.78 -12.12
N ALA A 538 2.72 13.37 -10.88
CA ALA A 538 1.71 12.36 -10.63
C ALA A 538 0.33 12.78 -11.12
N SER A 539 -0.05 14.04 -10.90
CA SER A 539 -1.35 14.56 -11.33
C SER A 539 -1.41 14.81 -12.84
N CYS A 540 -0.30 15.21 -13.47
CA CYS A 540 -0.21 15.22 -14.93
C CYS A 540 -0.46 13.82 -15.51
N ALA A 541 0.15 12.79 -14.94
CA ALA A 541 -0.11 11.41 -15.35
C ALA A 541 -1.58 11.03 -15.13
N GLY A 542 -2.20 11.46 -14.03
CA GLY A 542 -3.62 11.25 -13.74
C GLY A 542 -4.56 11.85 -14.79
N ALA A 543 -4.31 13.09 -15.20
CA ALA A 543 -5.07 13.73 -16.27
C ALA A 543 -4.94 12.96 -17.60
N LEU A 544 -3.74 12.49 -17.93
CA LEU A 544 -3.54 11.67 -19.13
C LEU A 544 -4.21 10.30 -19.00
N ILE A 545 -4.23 9.68 -17.83
CA ILE A 545 -4.89 8.38 -17.57
C ILE A 545 -6.40 8.50 -17.80
N VAL A 546 -7.06 9.55 -17.30
CA VAL A 546 -8.52 9.71 -17.48
C VAL A 546 -8.88 9.92 -18.95
N HIS A 547 -8.08 10.65 -19.70
CA HIS A 547 -8.27 10.80 -21.14
C HIS A 547 -7.92 9.53 -21.93
N HIS A 548 -6.95 8.74 -21.44
CA HIS A 548 -6.64 7.43 -22.01
C HIS A 548 -7.82 6.46 -21.85
N GLN A 549 -8.38 6.35 -20.66
CA GLN A 549 -9.50 5.46 -20.35
C GLN A 549 -10.86 6.01 -20.84
N GLN A 550 -10.95 7.30 -21.14
CA GLN A 550 -12.17 8.03 -21.46
C GLN A 550 -13.28 7.89 -20.40
N ALA A 551 -12.90 7.52 -19.19
CA ALA A 551 -13.78 7.34 -18.04
C ALA A 551 -13.02 7.63 -16.75
N LEU A 552 -13.72 8.16 -15.76
CA LEU A 552 -13.17 8.34 -14.43
C LEU A 552 -13.35 7.04 -13.63
N VAL A 553 -12.30 6.21 -13.60
CA VAL A 553 -12.28 4.94 -12.83
C VAL A 553 -11.39 5.13 -11.60
N ILE A 554 -12.01 5.42 -10.45
CA ILE A 554 -11.28 5.71 -9.20
C ILE A 554 -11.05 4.44 -8.37
N ASP A 555 -11.90 3.42 -8.53
CA ASP A 555 -11.88 2.20 -7.69
C ASP A 555 -10.58 1.38 -7.79
N ASP A 556 -9.85 1.44 -8.90
CA ASP A 556 -8.59 0.72 -9.07
C ASP A 556 -7.36 1.48 -8.53
N ALA A 557 -7.51 2.72 -8.11
CA ALA A 557 -6.39 3.57 -7.65
C ALA A 557 -5.65 2.98 -6.44
N ILE A 558 -6.37 2.35 -5.51
CA ILE A 558 -5.78 1.73 -4.32
C ILE A 558 -4.99 0.47 -4.69
N ARG A 559 -5.49 -0.31 -5.65
CA ARG A 559 -4.85 -1.57 -6.08
C ARG A 559 -3.54 -1.32 -6.81
N THR A 560 -3.48 -0.24 -7.56
CA THR A 560 -2.32 0.12 -8.38
C THR A 560 -1.26 0.87 -7.57
N SER A 561 -1.62 1.57 -6.48
CA SER A 561 -0.67 2.32 -5.65
C SER A 561 0.42 1.43 -5.01
N ILE A 562 0.06 0.21 -4.65
CA ILE A 562 1.01 -0.76 -4.09
C ILE A 562 1.90 -1.33 -5.20
N GLY A 563 1.33 -1.65 -6.37
CA GLY A 563 2.09 -2.18 -7.50
C GLY A 563 3.17 -1.21 -7.99
N LEU A 564 2.89 0.09 -7.98
CA LEU A 564 3.83 1.12 -8.40
C LEU A 564 4.98 1.33 -7.43
N PHE A 565 4.74 1.20 -6.13
CA PHE A 565 5.81 1.30 -5.16
C PHE A 565 6.82 0.15 -5.30
N VAL A 566 6.40 -0.98 -5.87
CA VAL A 566 7.27 -2.13 -6.18
C VAL A 566 8.07 -1.90 -7.46
N ALA A 567 7.51 -1.15 -8.41
CA ALA A 567 8.15 -0.87 -9.70
C ALA A 567 9.14 0.31 -9.66
N GLY A 568 9.04 1.21 -8.67
CA GLY A 568 9.95 2.35 -8.45
C GLY A 568 11.05 2.04 -7.45
#